data_67031530cdf4d7458301523c3a8952a3
#
_entry.id   67031530cdf4d7458301523c3a8952a3
#
_cell.length_a   1.000
_cell.length_b   1.000
_cell.length_c   1.000
_cell.angle_alpha   90.00
_cell.angle_beta   90.00
_cell.angle_gamma   90.00
#
_symmetry.space_group_name_H-M   'P 1'
#
loop_
_entity.id
_entity.type
_entity.pdbx_description
1 polymer ?
#
loop_
_entity_poly.entity_id
_entity_poly.type
_entity_poly.pdbx_seq_one_letter_code
_entity_poly.pdbx_strand_id
1 'polypeptide(L)'
;MGSGMGKTSTRGHKGQRSRTGSRMIRGFEGGQMPLHRRMPKRGFTNIFRKEFNIVSLERLVELGETTITPEVLRKAGVIKTKHPVKILGDGELTVAITVSAHKFSKSAQEKITKAGGTFEVIAVKAAQ
;
A
#
# COMPACT_ATOMS: atom_id res chain seq x y z
N MET A 1 42.85 -7.66 25.59
CA MET A 1 42.81 -7.52 24.12
C MET A 1 41.61 -6.71 23.76
N GLY A 2 41.70 -5.77 22.84
CA GLY A 2 40.62 -4.88 22.47
C GLY A 2 39.50 -5.58 21.68
N SER A 3 38.75 -4.85 20.86
CA SER A 3 37.56 -5.33 20.11
C SER A 3 37.84 -6.44 19.07
N GLY A 4 39.05 -6.84 18.83
CA GLY A 4 39.47 -7.77 17.78
C GLY A 4 39.43 -7.16 16.37
N MET A 5 39.05 -5.91 16.23
CA MET A 5 38.99 -5.17 14.95
C MET A 5 40.25 -4.41 14.59
N GLY A 6 41.37 -4.68 15.26
CA GLY A 6 42.66 -4.05 14.97
C GLY A 6 43.14 -4.30 13.53
N LYS A 7 44.16 -3.54 13.09
CA LYS A 7 44.80 -3.61 11.78
C LYS A 7 43.88 -3.23 10.61
N THR A 8 42.92 -4.05 10.24
CA THR A 8 42.11 -3.88 9.01
C THR A 8 40.62 -3.66 9.27
N SER A 9 40.19 -3.58 10.52
CA SER A 9 38.78 -3.43 10.91
C SER A 9 37.84 -4.45 10.24
N THR A 10 38.29 -5.69 10.13
CA THR A 10 37.60 -6.83 9.48
C THR A 10 37.31 -6.65 7.98
N ARG A 11 37.90 -5.63 7.34
CA ARG A 11 37.68 -5.38 5.89
C ARG A 11 38.64 -6.12 4.96
N GLY A 12 39.64 -6.83 5.52
CA GLY A 12 40.67 -7.47 4.74
C GLY A 12 41.76 -6.52 4.29
N HIS A 13 42.60 -6.93 3.33
CA HIS A 13 43.84 -6.22 3.00
C HIS A 13 43.64 -5.11 1.96
N LYS A 14 43.19 -5.46 0.78
CA LYS A 14 42.98 -4.57 -0.36
C LYS A 14 41.59 -4.89 -0.96
N GLY A 15 41.17 -4.08 -1.92
CA GLY A 15 39.92 -4.28 -2.63
C GLY A 15 38.93 -3.14 -2.43
N GLN A 16 37.86 -3.16 -3.19
CA GLN A 16 36.89 -2.08 -3.21
C GLN A 16 36.25 -1.84 -1.82
N ARG A 17 35.97 -2.91 -1.07
CA ARG A 17 35.29 -2.82 0.25
C ARG A 17 36.17 -2.28 1.37
N SER A 18 37.49 -2.26 1.19
CA SER A 18 38.42 -1.75 2.20
C SER A 18 38.67 -0.24 2.08
N ARG A 19 38.06 0.43 1.12
CA ARG A 19 38.20 1.89 0.92
C ARG A 19 37.08 2.64 1.63
N THR A 20 37.33 3.94 1.92
CA THR A 20 36.36 4.84 2.53
C THR A 20 35.18 5.05 1.56
N GLY A 21 33.94 5.02 2.09
CA GLY A 21 32.74 5.25 1.28
C GLY A 21 32.38 4.13 0.30
N SER A 22 33.07 3.00 0.33
CA SER A 22 32.78 1.88 -0.55
C SER A 22 31.43 1.26 -0.25
N ARG A 23 30.55 1.25 -1.25
CA ARG A 23 29.26 0.55 -1.22
C ARG A 23 29.23 -0.53 -2.31
N MET A 24 28.53 -1.61 -2.02
CA MET A 24 28.18 -2.60 -3.05
C MET A 24 27.15 -2.01 -4.01
N ILE A 25 27.47 -1.95 -5.28
CA ILE A 25 26.56 -1.49 -6.33
C ILE A 25 25.47 -2.55 -6.50
N ARG A 26 24.22 -2.20 -6.19
CA ARG A 26 23.09 -3.11 -6.33
C ARG A 26 22.84 -3.44 -7.80
N GLY A 27 22.68 -4.71 -8.10
CA GLY A 27 22.41 -5.19 -9.46
C GLY A 27 23.63 -5.17 -10.39
N PHE A 28 24.87 -5.01 -9.85
CA PHE A 28 26.09 -5.13 -10.64
C PHE A 28 26.39 -6.61 -10.96
N GLU A 29 26.60 -6.92 -12.22
CA GLU A 29 26.80 -8.26 -12.76
C GLU A 29 28.21 -8.41 -13.38
N GLY A 30 29.25 -7.88 -12.74
CA GLY A 30 30.63 -8.04 -13.18
C GLY A 30 30.98 -7.38 -14.52
N GLY A 31 30.24 -6.35 -14.94
CA GLY A 31 30.42 -5.71 -16.24
C GLY A 31 29.44 -6.16 -17.32
N GLN A 32 28.74 -7.28 -17.10
CA GLN A 32 27.60 -7.67 -17.92
C GLN A 32 26.47 -6.67 -17.76
N MET A 33 25.68 -6.41 -18.81
CA MET A 33 24.53 -5.53 -18.74
C MET A 33 23.54 -6.01 -17.66
N PRO A 34 23.22 -5.19 -16.64
CA PRO A 34 22.32 -5.57 -15.57
C PRO A 34 20.94 -6.02 -16.07
N LEU A 35 20.31 -6.97 -15.37
CA LEU A 35 19.04 -7.58 -15.77
C LEU A 35 17.95 -6.53 -16.08
N HIS A 36 17.84 -5.49 -15.25
CA HIS A 36 16.84 -4.41 -15.46
C HIS A 36 17.05 -3.65 -16.77
N ARG A 37 18.27 -3.62 -17.35
CA ARG A 37 18.56 -3.02 -18.64
C ARG A 37 18.40 -3.99 -19.81
N ARG A 38 18.50 -5.29 -19.56
CA ARG A 38 18.26 -6.34 -20.57
C ARG A 38 16.79 -6.55 -20.86
N MET A 39 15.92 -6.24 -19.88
CA MET A 39 14.49 -6.39 -20.06
C MET A 39 13.95 -5.29 -20.98
N PRO A 40 13.19 -5.64 -22.03
CA PRO A 40 12.61 -4.65 -22.92
C PRO A 40 11.60 -3.76 -22.19
N LYS A 41 11.56 -2.49 -22.51
CA LYS A 41 10.50 -1.57 -22.08
C LYS A 41 9.20 -1.97 -22.75
N ARG A 42 8.12 -1.99 -22.02
CA ARG A 42 6.79 -2.33 -22.54
C ARG A 42 5.70 -1.59 -21.81
N GLY A 43 4.56 -1.45 -22.49
CA GLY A 43 3.37 -0.84 -21.96
C GLY A 43 3.39 0.69 -22.02
N PHE A 44 2.31 1.25 -21.58
CA PHE A 44 2.08 2.69 -21.50
C PHE A 44 1.26 3.01 -20.24
N THR A 45 1.29 4.25 -19.81
CA THR A 45 0.48 4.72 -18.68
C THR A 45 -0.86 5.24 -19.20
N ASN A 46 -1.97 4.64 -18.76
CA ASN A 46 -3.30 5.14 -19.09
C ASN A 46 -3.60 6.41 -18.27
N ILE A 47 -3.61 7.57 -18.91
CA ILE A 47 -3.89 8.86 -18.26
C ILE A 47 -5.34 9.00 -17.76
N PHE A 48 -6.26 8.22 -18.32
CA PHE A 48 -7.68 8.22 -17.92
C PHE A 48 -7.98 7.20 -16.80
N ARG A 49 -6.97 6.61 -16.19
CA ARG A 49 -7.14 5.66 -15.09
C ARG A 49 -7.82 6.32 -13.90
N LYS A 50 -8.96 5.78 -13.50
CA LYS A 50 -9.67 6.19 -12.28
C LYS A 50 -9.15 5.37 -11.10
N GLU A 51 -8.48 6.03 -10.18
CA GLU A 51 -7.95 5.40 -8.97
C GLU A 51 -8.92 5.53 -7.81
N PHE A 52 -8.97 4.50 -6.95
CA PHE A 52 -9.78 4.47 -5.75
C PHE A 52 -8.92 4.15 -4.55
N ASN A 53 -9.24 4.75 -3.40
CA ASN A 53 -8.75 4.29 -2.11
C ASN A 53 -9.50 3.01 -1.76
N ILE A 54 -8.79 1.91 -1.63
CA ILE A 54 -9.35 0.60 -1.30
C ILE A 54 -9.31 0.43 0.21
N VAL A 55 -10.44 0.04 0.81
CA VAL A 55 -10.57 -0.27 2.23
C VAL A 55 -11.30 -1.60 2.37
N SER A 56 -10.75 -2.54 3.15
CA SER A 56 -11.37 -3.84 3.46
C SER A 56 -12.37 -3.72 4.61
N LEU A 57 -13.31 -4.68 4.70
CA LEU A 57 -14.24 -4.76 5.84
C LEU A 57 -13.51 -4.99 7.15
N GLU A 58 -12.49 -5.84 7.17
CA GLU A 58 -11.63 -6.07 8.32
C GLU A 58 -11.09 -4.75 8.91
N ARG A 59 -10.59 -3.87 8.04
CA ARG A 59 -10.08 -2.56 8.46
C ARG A 59 -11.15 -1.66 9.04
N LEU A 60 -12.41 -1.80 8.60
CA LEU A 60 -13.55 -1.06 9.17
C LEU A 60 -13.91 -1.57 10.57
N VAL A 61 -13.82 -2.88 10.81
CA VAL A 61 -14.04 -3.47 12.13
C VAL A 61 -12.98 -3.01 13.13
N GLU A 62 -11.71 -2.96 12.72
CA GLU A 62 -10.61 -2.47 13.56
C GLU A 62 -10.80 -1.01 14.04
N LEU A 63 -11.49 -0.19 13.26
CA LEU A 63 -11.79 1.20 13.65
C LEU A 63 -12.80 1.30 14.80
N GLY A 64 -13.67 0.30 14.96
CA GLY A 64 -14.68 0.27 16.03
C GLY A 64 -15.79 1.31 15.91
N GLU A 65 -15.90 2.01 14.79
CA GLU A 65 -16.92 3.04 14.54
C GLU A 65 -18.18 2.42 13.92
N THR A 66 -19.35 2.85 14.41
CA THR A 66 -20.65 2.40 13.89
C THR A 66 -21.04 3.11 12.61
N THR A 67 -20.63 4.36 12.44
CA THR A 67 -20.92 5.17 11.24
C THR A 67 -19.62 5.55 10.54
N ILE A 68 -19.41 4.99 9.35
CA ILE A 68 -18.18 5.15 8.60
C ILE A 68 -18.41 6.00 7.37
N THR A 69 -17.84 7.20 7.39
CA THR A 69 -17.82 8.14 6.27
C THR A 69 -16.39 8.31 5.74
N PRO A 70 -16.19 8.81 4.50
CA PRO A 70 -14.85 9.10 3.98
C PRO A 70 -14.06 10.08 4.86
N GLU A 71 -14.74 10.95 5.60
CA GLU A 71 -14.10 11.89 6.53
C GLU A 71 -13.55 11.20 7.77
N VAL A 72 -14.32 10.27 8.35
CA VAL A 72 -13.87 9.42 9.47
C VAL A 72 -12.65 8.62 9.08
N LEU A 73 -12.67 7.99 7.89
CA LEU A 73 -11.53 7.23 7.38
C LEU A 73 -10.27 8.09 7.17
N ARG A 74 -10.43 9.36 6.81
CA ARG A 74 -9.30 10.31 6.73
C ARG A 74 -8.76 10.68 8.10
N LYS A 75 -9.63 11.00 9.05
CA LYS A 75 -9.25 11.34 10.43
C LYS A 75 -8.52 10.17 11.09
N ALA A 76 -8.98 8.95 10.87
CA ALA A 76 -8.35 7.73 11.35
C ALA A 76 -7.04 7.35 10.60
N GLY A 77 -6.66 8.12 9.56
CA GLY A 77 -5.42 7.87 8.79
C GLY A 77 -5.45 6.64 7.86
N VAL A 78 -6.63 6.02 7.69
CA VAL A 78 -6.80 4.87 6.77
C VAL A 78 -6.66 5.31 5.32
N ILE A 79 -7.14 6.50 5.01
CA ILE A 79 -7.06 7.10 3.68
C ILE A 79 -6.17 8.33 3.72
N LYS A 80 -5.11 8.33 2.89
CA LYS A 80 -4.16 9.46 2.77
C LYS A 80 -4.42 10.35 1.55
N THR A 81 -5.04 9.79 0.50
CA THR A 81 -5.26 10.49 -0.76
C THR A 81 -6.69 11.01 -0.89
N LYS A 82 -6.90 11.97 -1.79
CA LYS A 82 -8.23 12.54 -2.07
C LYS A 82 -9.07 11.70 -3.05
N HIS A 83 -8.57 10.54 -3.47
CA HIS A 83 -9.31 9.65 -4.38
C HIS A 83 -10.60 9.12 -3.76
N PRO A 84 -11.62 8.81 -4.58
CA PRO A 84 -12.85 8.20 -4.12
C PRO A 84 -12.60 6.86 -3.41
N VAL A 85 -13.46 6.51 -2.47
CA VAL A 85 -13.32 5.32 -1.63
C VAL A 85 -14.09 4.17 -2.23
N LYS A 86 -13.46 2.98 -2.25
CA LYS A 86 -14.09 1.71 -2.62
C LYS A 86 -13.92 0.70 -1.49
N ILE A 87 -15.04 0.14 -1.04
CA ILE A 87 -15.06 -0.90 -0.01
C ILE A 87 -15.01 -2.28 -0.67
N LEU A 88 -14.08 -3.11 -0.19
CA LEU A 88 -13.94 -4.50 -0.61
C LEU A 88 -14.38 -5.44 0.52
N GLY A 89 -14.99 -6.57 0.13
CA GLY A 89 -15.51 -7.57 1.05
C GLY A 89 -14.45 -8.51 1.63
N ASP A 90 -13.22 -8.03 1.81
CA ASP A 90 -12.16 -8.78 2.45
C ASP A 90 -12.30 -8.69 3.98
N GLY A 91 -12.13 -9.81 4.67
CA GLY A 91 -12.42 -9.96 6.10
C GLY A 91 -13.87 -10.34 6.41
N GLU A 92 -14.14 -10.64 7.67
CA GLU A 92 -15.49 -10.95 8.18
C GLU A 92 -16.06 -9.77 8.95
N LEU A 93 -17.36 -9.56 8.81
CA LEU A 93 -18.09 -8.50 9.50
C LEU A 93 -19.05 -9.13 10.51
N THR A 94 -18.76 -8.94 11.80
CA THR A 94 -19.55 -9.46 12.91
C THR A 94 -20.44 -8.40 13.55
N VAL A 95 -20.18 -7.12 13.26
CA VAL A 95 -20.88 -5.97 13.86
C VAL A 95 -21.68 -5.24 12.78
N ALA A 96 -22.88 -4.80 13.12
CA ALA A 96 -23.69 -3.97 12.25
C ALA A 96 -23.08 -2.57 12.14
N ILE A 97 -22.70 -2.16 10.93
CA ILE A 97 -22.09 -0.85 10.63
C ILE A 97 -22.86 -0.15 9.51
N THR A 98 -22.90 1.17 9.58
CA THR A 98 -23.40 2.02 8.50
C THR A 98 -22.22 2.61 7.74
N VAL A 99 -22.09 2.27 6.45
CA VAL A 99 -20.94 2.68 5.64
C VAL A 99 -21.36 3.53 4.46
N SER A 100 -20.88 4.76 4.38
CA SER A 100 -21.08 5.66 3.24
C SER A 100 -19.79 5.73 2.43
N ALA A 101 -19.80 5.24 1.16
CA ALA A 101 -18.63 5.22 0.28
C ALA A 101 -19.03 5.40 -1.19
N HIS A 102 -18.06 5.63 -2.08
CA HIS A 102 -18.33 5.90 -3.49
C HIS A 102 -18.58 4.61 -4.30
N LYS A 103 -17.98 3.50 -3.92
CA LYS A 103 -18.22 2.19 -4.54
C LYS A 103 -18.08 1.07 -3.52
N PHE A 104 -18.80 -0.03 -3.78
CA PHE A 104 -18.75 -1.27 -3.03
C PHE A 104 -18.52 -2.44 -3.97
N SER A 105 -17.85 -3.51 -3.53
CA SER A 105 -17.87 -4.78 -4.21
C SER A 105 -19.15 -5.54 -3.89
N LYS A 106 -19.57 -6.46 -4.74
CA LYS A 106 -20.74 -7.30 -4.50
C LYS A 106 -20.64 -8.06 -3.17
N SER A 107 -19.48 -8.68 -2.93
CA SER A 107 -19.20 -9.39 -1.67
C SER A 107 -19.23 -8.49 -0.43
N ALA A 108 -18.83 -7.21 -0.52
CA ALA A 108 -18.95 -6.27 0.58
C ALA A 108 -20.41 -5.94 0.89
N GLN A 109 -21.22 -5.69 -0.12
CA GLN A 109 -22.65 -5.43 0.05
C GLN A 109 -23.36 -6.59 0.75
N GLU A 110 -23.11 -7.83 0.29
CA GLU A 110 -23.70 -9.04 0.87
C GLU A 110 -23.28 -9.21 2.35
N LYS A 111 -22.01 -9.00 2.68
CA LYS A 111 -21.51 -9.14 4.05
C LYS A 111 -22.08 -8.06 4.97
N ILE A 112 -22.15 -6.81 4.53
CA ILE A 112 -22.75 -5.70 5.31
C ILE A 112 -24.23 -5.99 5.58
N THR A 113 -24.98 -6.40 4.57
CA THR A 113 -26.42 -6.72 4.72
C THR A 113 -26.63 -7.95 5.64
N LYS A 114 -25.81 -8.99 5.51
CA LYS A 114 -25.85 -10.17 6.39
C LYS A 114 -25.56 -9.84 7.86
N ALA A 115 -24.68 -8.89 8.10
CA ALA A 115 -24.35 -8.41 9.45
C ALA A 115 -25.40 -7.42 10.02
N GLY A 116 -26.48 -7.13 9.29
CA GLY A 116 -27.52 -6.17 9.69
C GLY A 116 -27.10 -4.70 9.55
N GLY A 117 -26.02 -4.42 8.85
CA GLY A 117 -25.54 -3.06 8.55
C GLY A 117 -26.25 -2.45 7.33
N THR A 118 -26.00 -1.16 7.12
CA THR A 118 -26.50 -0.41 5.96
C THR A 118 -25.32 0.17 5.15
N PHE A 119 -25.48 0.25 3.83
CA PHE A 119 -24.50 0.88 2.97
C PHE A 119 -25.14 1.98 2.12
N GLU A 120 -24.46 3.09 1.96
CA GLU A 120 -24.89 4.24 1.18
C GLU A 120 -23.84 4.59 0.13
N VAL A 121 -24.29 4.76 -1.12
CA VAL A 121 -23.40 5.13 -2.22
C VAL A 121 -23.39 6.63 -2.41
N ILE A 122 -22.25 7.25 -2.16
CA ILE A 122 -22.03 8.69 -2.35
C ILE A 122 -21.67 8.92 -3.83
N ALA A 123 -22.35 9.86 -4.48
CA ALA A 123 -22.00 10.28 -5.84
C ALA A 123 -20.61 10.92 -5.86
N VAL A 124 -19.75 10.48 -6.79
CA VAL A 124 -18.47 11.13 -7.05
C VAL A 124 -18.78 12.47 -7.71
N LYS A 125 -18.61 13.60 -7.01
CA LYS A 125 -18.55 14.90 -7.70
C LYS A 125 -17.38 14.83 -8.65
N ALA A 126 -17.65 14.90 -9.97
CA ALA A 126 -16.61 15.07 -10.97
C ALA A 126 -15.85 16.35 -10.60
N ALA A 127 -14.57 16.21 -10.25
CA ALA A 127 -13.71 17.39 -10.16
C ALA A 127 -13.60 17.95 -11.58
N GLN A 128 -14.14 19.15 -11.76
CA GLN A 128 -13.87 19.99 -12.91
C GLN A 128 -12.40 20.41 -12.90
#